data_8b583889e36ac01bab62b891397327f8
#
_entry.id   8b583889e36ac01bab62b891397327f8
#
_cell.length_a   1.000
_cell.length_b   1.000
_cell.length_c   1.000
_cell.angle_alpha   90.00
_cell.angle_beta   90.00
_cell.angle_gamma   90.00
#
_symmetry.space_group_name_H-M   'P 1'
#
loop_
_entity.id
_entity.type
_entity.pdbx_description
1 polymer ?
#
loop_
_entity_poly.entity_id
_entity_poly.type
_entity_poly.pdbx_seq_one_letter_code
_entity_poly.pdbx_strand_id
1 'polypeptide(L)'
;MLEEFFDFSPRLLELDKQAMELCRPYFEKVDAVRDYNQVKMLKAFTDQKVAATHLVGTTGYGYDDAGRDKLDALFAQVVGAEDALCRPHFLSGTHALAVALFGVLRAGDTLLAATGRPYDTLEGVIGIGDAGKGCGTLAEFGVHYDEAPLLEGGVPDYETIAKKAVSAKVCHVQRSRGYSSRAAFDLETIGRVVKAAKSANPDIIVLVDNCYGTFTQTAEPVSVGADLIVGSLIKNAGGGIAPTGGYIAGRADQIGRAHV
;
A
#
# COMPACT_ATOMS: atom_id res chain seq x y z
N MET A 1 -0.09 -16.84 35.62
CA MET A 1 -1.09 -17.48 34.74
C MET A 1 -0.48 -18.55 33.84
N LEU A 2 0.51 -18.24 32.96
CA LEU A 2 1.12 -19.27 32.10
C LEU A 2 1.84 -20.38 32.89
N GLU A 3 2.47 -20.03 34.00
CA GLU A 3 3.21 -20.94 34.90
C GLU A 3 2.29 -22.00 35.57
N GLU A 4 0.98 -21.78 35.60
CA GLU A 4 0.00 -22.74 36.14
C GLU A 4 -0.28 -23.90 35.13
N PHE A 5 -0.01 -23.65 33.85
CA PHE A 5 -0.32 -24.56 32.76
C PHE A 5 0.91 -25.12 32.04
N PHE A 6 2.05 -24.44 32.15
CA PHE A 6 3.27 -24.81 31.43
C PHE A 6 4.49 -24.72 32.34
N ASP A 7 5.39 -25.68 32.23
CA ASP A 7 6.65 -25.74 32.96
C ASP A 7 7.74 -24.95 32.19
N PHE A 8 7.87 -23.68 32.53
CA PHE A 8 8.91 -22.82 31.99
C PHE A 8 10.09 -22.70 32.95
N SER A 9 11.31 -22.65 32.41
CA SER A 9 12.48 -22.40 33.27
C SER A 9 12.39 -20.97 33.90
N PRO A 10 12.84 -20.79 35.15
CA PRO A 10 12.86 -19.46 35.79
C PRO A 10 13.63 -18.42 34.97
N ARG A 11 14.67 -18.85 34.27
CA ARG A 11 15.47 -17.97 33.40
C ARG A 11 14.66 -17.42 32.22
N LEU A 12 13.81 -18.26 31.61
CA LEU A 12 12.95 -17.85 30.49
C LEU A 12 11.91 -16.84 30.95
N LEU A 13 11.28 -17.08 32.09
CA LEU A 13 10.28 -16.16 32.66
C LEU A 13 10.89 -14.80 33.01
N GLU A 14 12.09 -14.77 33.54
CA GLU A 14 12.79 -13.53 33.83
C GLU A 14 13.17 -12.76 32.55
N LEU A 15 13.61 -13.45 31.49
CA LEU A 15 13.91 -12.85 30.20
C LEU A 15 12.64 -12.28 29.54
N ASP A 16 11.52 -13.01 29.59
CA ASP A 16 10.23 -12.55 29.09
C ASP A 16 9.79 -11.25 29.79
N LYS A 17 9.87 -11.23 31.11
CA LYS A 17 9.53 -10.03 31.90
C LYS A 17 10.38 -8.83 31.50
N GLN A 18 11.70 -9.01 31.39
CA GLN A 18 12.61 -7.95 30.97
C GLN A 18 12.31 -7.47 29.55
N ALA A 19 12.06 -8.40 28.61
CA ALA A 19 11.69 -8.06 27.25
C ALA A 19 10.37 -7.27 27.20
N MET A 20 9.33 -7.69 27.94
CA MET A 20 8.06 -6.98 28.04
C MET A 20 8.20 -5.57 28.59
N GLU A 21 9.04 -5.38 29.63
CA GLU A 21 9.32 -4.05 30.18
C GLU A 21 10.00 -3.14 29.14
N LEU A 22 10.99 -3.64 28.40
CA LEU A 22 11.66 -2.90 27.33
C LEU A 22 10.73 -2.57 26.14
N CYS A 23 9.81 -3.47 25.82
CA CYS A 23 8.86 -3.29 24.70
C CYS A 23 7.67 -2.38 25.03
N ARG A 24 7.32 -2.23 26.31
CA ARG A 24 6.13 -1.47 26.76
C ARG A 24 5.97 -0.09 26.10
N PRO A 25 7.00 0.79 26.04
CA PRO A 25 6.85 2.11 25.43
C PRO A 25 6.54 2.04 23.91
N TYR A 26 6.94 0.96 23.26
CA TYR A 26 6.64 0.72 21.84
C TYR A 26 5.21 0.19 21.66
N PHE A 27 4.76 -0.69 22.54
CA PHE A 27 3.38 -1.19 22.54
C PHE A 27 2.39 -0.06 22.76
N GLU A 28 2.64 0.85 23.71
CA GLU A 28 1.79 2.02 23.95
C GLU A 28 1.62 2.90 22.70
N LYS A 29 2.69 3.08 21.91
CA LYS A 29 2.62 3.80 20.62
C LYS A 29 1.79 3.06 19.60
N VAL A 30 1.96 1.74 19.48
CA VAL A 30 1.17 0.90 18.56
C VAL A 30 -0.29 0.90 18.96
N ASP A 31 -0.59 0.77 20.26
CA ASP A 31 -1.95 0.81 20.81
C ASP A 31 -2.63 2.13 20.50
N ALA A 32 -1.95 3.26 20.67
CA ALA A 32 -2.50 4.58 20.33
C ALA A 32 -2.88 4.68 18.84
N VAL A 33 -2.04 4.16 17.93
CA VAL A 33 -2.33 4.12 16.49
C VAL A 33 -3.49 3.18 16.19
N ARG A 34 -3.53 2.00 16.81
CA ARG A 34 -4.63 1.03 16.70
C ARG A 34 -5.95 1.67 17.12
N ASP A 35 -6.00 2.28 18.29
CA ASP A 35 -7.21 2.86 18.86
C ASP A 35 -7.74 4.00 17.99
N TYR A 36 -6.84 4.87 17.49
CA TYR A 36 -7.20 5.93 16.55
C TYR A 36 -7.82 5.36 15.26
N ASN A 37 -7.17 4.37 14.64
CA ASN A 37 -7.68 3.76 13.41
C ASN A 37 -8.99 2.99 13.65
N GLN A 38 -9.16 2.35 14.82
CA GLN A 38 -10.40 1.70 15.19
C GLN A 38 -11.57 2.70 15.28
N VAL A 39 -11.38 3.84 15.93
CA VAL A 39 -12.41 4.89 16.02
C VAL A 39 -12.69 5.48 14.64
N LYS A 40 -11.66 5.73 13.82
CA LYS A 40 -11.81 6.18 12.44
C LYS A 40 -12.64 5.21 11.60
N MET A 41 -12.40 3.91 11.73
CA MET A 41 -13.17 2.86 11.07
C MET A 41 -14.63 2.86 11.52
N LEU A 42 -14.91 2.88 12.83
CA LEU A 42 -16.27 2.96 13.37
C LEU A 42 -17.02 4.20 12.89
N LYS A 43 -16.34 5.34 12.84
CA LYS A 43 -16.90 6.58 12.29
C LYS A 43 -17.31 6.41 10.83
N ALA A 44 -16.45 5.79 10.01
CA ALA A 44 -16.73 5.54 8.60
C ALA A 44 -17.93 4.60 8.42
N PHE A 45 -18.04 3.53 9.20
CA PHE A 45 -19.22 2.65 9.20
C PHE A 45 -20.52 3.40 9.50
N THR A 46 -20.47 4.31 10.49
CA THR A 46 -21.60 5.14 10.87
C THR A 46 -21.98 6.13 9.77
N ASP A 47 -21.00 6.86 9.22
CA ASP A 47 -21.23 7.87 8.18
C ASP A 47 -21.76 7.26 6.89
N GLN A 48 -21.21 6.11 6.51
CA GLN A 48 -21.65 5.34 5.34
C GLN A 48 -22.95 4.59 5.59
N LYS A 49 -23.51 4.64 6.81
CA LYS A 49 -24.76 3.95 7.19
C LYS A 49 -24.72 2.47 6.82
N VAL A 50 -23.62 1.79 7.15
CA VAL A 50 -23.49 0.36 6.88
C VAL A 50 -24.57 -0.40 7.65
N ALA A 51 -25.28 -1.29 6.94
CA ALA A 51 -26.39 -2.06 7.49
C ALA A 51 -26.31 -3.52 7.05
N ALA A 52 -27.08 -4.41 7.67
CA ALA A 52 -27.10 -5.83 7.36
C ALA A 52 -27.41 -6.13 5.88
N THR A 53 -28.17 -5.26 5.22
CA THR A 53 -28.48 -5.38 3.78
C THR A 53 -27.25 -5.29 2.86
N HIS A 54 -26.19 -4.61 3.31
CA HIS A 54 -24.91 -4.53 2.56
C HIS A 54 -24.07 -5.81 2.70
N LEU A 55 -24.41 -6.70 3.63
CA LEU A 55 -23.71 -7.97 3.86
C LEU A 55 -24.43 -9.16 3.19
N VAL A 56 -25.56 -8.91 2.54
CA VAL A 56 -26.29 -9.95 1.80
C VAL A 56 -25.54 -10.24 0.49
N GLY A 57 -25.41 -11.52 0.15
CA GLY A 57 -24.82 -11.93 -1.13
C GLY A 57 -25.61 -11.43 -2.32
N THR A 58 -24.92 -11.05 -3.38
CA THR A 58 -25.48 -10.63 -4.67
C THR A 58 -25.16 -11.66 -5.75
N THR A 59 -25.67 -11.45 -6.96
CA THR A 59 -25.35 -12.32 -8.12
C THR A 59 -23.89 -12.26 -8.56
N GLY A 60 -23.12 -11.31 -8.04
CA GLY A 60 -21.72 -11.08 -8.42
C GLY A 60 -21.56 -10.40 -9.79
N TYR A 61 -22.66 -10.06 -10.48
CA TYR A 61 -22.64 -9.45 -11.79
C TYR A 61 -22.10 -7.99 -11.78
N GLY A 62 -22.12 -7.32 -10.61
CA GLY A 62 -21.55 -6.00 -10.43
C GLY A 62 -22.50 -4.84 -10.71
N TYR A 63 -23.69 -5.10 -11.23
CA TYR A 63 -24.73 -4.09 -11.38
C TYR A 63 -25.55 -4.01 -10.09
N ASP A 64 -25.74 -2.78 -9.57
CA ASP A 64 -26.53 -2.51 -8.35
C ASP A 64 -26.07 -3.34 -7.13
N ASP A 65 -24.76 -3.60 -7.01
CA ASP A 65 -24.19 -4.30 -5.87
C ASP A 65 -23.94 -3.27 -4.74
N ALA A 66 -25.00 -3.02 -3.96
CA ALA A 66 -24.98 -2.04 -2.87
C ALA A 66 -23.88 -2.34 -1.81
N GLY A 67 -23.57 -3.64 -1.58
CA GLY A 67 -22.50 -4.04 -0.65
C GLY A 67 -21.12 -3.66 -1.18
N ARG A 68 -20.86 -3.89 -2.44
CA ARG A 68 -19.60 -3.55 -3.11
C ARG A 68 -19.38 -2.05 -3.15
N ASP A 69 -20.38 -1.29 -3.60
CA ASP A 69 -20.30 0.17 -3.68
C ASP A 69 -20.10 0.79 -2.29
N LYS A 70 -20.78 0.20 -1.28
CA LYS A 70 -20.64 0.62 0.11
C LYS A 70 -19.22 0.35 0.65
N LEU A 71 -18.64 -0.80 0.33
CA LEU A 71 -17.27 -1.15 0.72
C LEU A 71 -16.25 -0.19 0.12
N ASP A 72 -16.39 0.16 -1.17
CA ASP A 72 -15.51 1.09 -1.84
C ASP A 72 -15.57 2.49 -1.20
N ALA A 73 -16.77 3.03 -1.01
CA ALA A 73 -16.97 4.32 -0.37
C ALA A 73 -16.45 4.35 1.07
N LEU A 74 -16.67 3.29 1.83
CA LEU A 74 -16.16 3.14 3.20
C LEU A 74 -14.64 3.11 3.20
N PHE A 75 -14.04 2.31 2.33
CA PHE A 75 -12.59 2.17 2.25
C PHE A 75 -11.93 3.49 1.82
N ALA A 76 -12.48 4.18 0.81
CA ALA A 76 -12.02 5.50 0.39
C ALA A 76 -12.02 6.49 1.57
N GLN A 77 -13.13 6.56 2.32
CA GLN A 77 -13.24 7.43 3.50
C GLN A 77 -12.20 7.09 4.57
N VAL A 78 -11.99 5.81 4.88
CA VAL A 78 -11.06 5.38 5.93
C VAL A 78 -9.61 5.71 5.59
N VAL A 79 -9.22 5.56 4.33
CA VAL A 79 -7.86 5.88 3.89
C VAL A 79 -7.67 7.35 3.48
N GLY A 80 -8.75 8.14 3.43
CA GLY A 80 -8.74 9.55 3.05
C GLY A 80 -8.56 9.77 1.54
N ALA A 81 -8.98 8.81 0.72
CA ALA A 81 -8.97 8.90 -0.73
C ALA A 81 -10.28 9.48 -1.29
N GLU A 82 -10.26 9.94 -2.54
CA GLU A 82 -11.47 10.41 -3.25
C GLU A 82 -12.35 9.21 -3.66
N ASP A 83 -11.70 8.09 -4.05
CA ASP A 83 -12.38 6.88 -4.48
C ASP A 83 -11.51 5.65 -4.21
N ALA A 84 -12.10 4.46 -4.23
CA ALA A 84 -11.41 3.20 -4.02
C ALA A 84 -12.06 2.02 -4.74
N LEU A 85 -11.25 1.01 -5.03
CA LEU A 85 -11.65 -0.34 -5.38
C LEU A 85 -11.12 -1.30 -4.33
N CYS A 86 -11.99 -1.90 -3.53
CA CYS A 86 -11.64 -2.90 -2.53
C CYS A 86 -12.27 -4.23 -2.93
N ARG A 87 -11.46 -5.20 -3.40
CA ARG A 87 -11.98 -6.38 -4.09
C ARG A 87 -11.27 -7.68 -3.68
N PRO A 88 -12.01 -8.76 -3.42
CA PRO A 88 -11.42 -10.10 -3.30
C PRO A 88 -10.86 -10.61 -4.64
N HIS A 89 -11.30 -10.07 -5.76
CA HIS A 89 -10.84 -10.42 -7.12
C HIS A 89 -9.42 -9.95 -7.43
N PHE A 90 -8.87 -9.01 -6.66
CA PHE A 90 -7.42 -8.80 -6.64
C PHE A 90 -6.79 -9.93 -5.85
N LEU A 91 -6.34 -10.98 -6.51
CA LEU A 91 -5.86 -12.22 -5.89
C LEU A 91 -4.69 -12.01 -4.91
N SER A 92 -3.96 -10.91 -5.05
CA SER A 92 -2.82 -10.54 -4.21
C SER A 92 -2.52 -9.04 -4.30
N GLY A 93 -1.62 -8.54 -3.44
CA GLY A 93 -1.12 -7.17 -3.57
C GLY A 93 -0.38 -6.94 -4.88
N THR A 94 0.40 -7.93 -5.36
CA THR A 94 1.07 -7.86 -6.67
C THR A 94 0.07 -7.74 -7.80
N HIS A 95 -1.03 -8.47 -7.76
CA HIS A 95 -2.09 -8.36 -8.77
C HIS A 95 -2.75 -6.97 -8.73
N ALA A 96 -3.05 -6.43 -7.56
CA ALA A 96 -3.58 -5.08 -7.44
C ALA A 96 -2.60 -4.02 -7.98
N LEU A 97 -1.29 -4.17 -7.70
CA LEU A 97 -0.24 -3.31 -8.26
C LEU A 97 -0.15 -3.43 -9.79
N ALA A 98 -0.21 -4.65 -10.33
CA ALA A 98 -0.22 -4.88 -11.76
C ALA A 98 -1.42 -4.15 -12.42
N VAL A 99 -2.63 -4.34 -11.89
CA VAL A 99 -3.84 -3.68 -12.41
C VAL A 99 -3.69 -2.16 -12.37
N ALA A 100 -3.21 -1.58 -11.26
CA ALA A 100 -2.99 -0.15 -11.14
C ALA A 100 -1.96 0.36 -12.16
N LEU A 101 -0.81 -0.31 -12.29
CA LEU A 101 0.26 0.10 -13.21
C LEU A 101 -0.19 0.00 -14.67
N PHE A 102 -0.81 -1.11 -15.09
CA PHE A 102 -1.38 -1.24 -16.43
C PHE A 102 -2.53 -0.27 -16.69
N GLY A 103 -3.25 0.14 -15.64
CA GLY A 103 -4.30 1.16 -15.72
C GLY A 103 -3.78 2.54 -16.10
N VAL A 104 -2.61 2.94 -15.62
CA VAL A 104 -2.08 4.30 -15.75
C VAL A 104 -0.91 4.44 -16.74
N LEU A 105 -0.24 3.34 -17.12
CA LEU A 105 0.90 3.33 -18.04
C LEU A 105 0.50 2.89 -19.45
N ARG A 106 1.15 3.45 -20.45
CA ARG A 106 1.01 3.11 -21.89
C ARG A 106 2.39 2.93 -22.52
N ALA A 107 2.44 2.34 -23.71
CA ALA A 107 3.68 2.23 -24.49
C ALA A 107 4.35 3.60 -24.66
N GLY A 108 5.64 3.65 -24.39
CA GLY A 108 6.45 4.88 -24.39
C GLY A 108 6.50 5.62 -23.06
N ASP A 109 5.62 5.31 -22.11
CA ASP A 109 5.68 5.89 -20.76
C ASP A 109 6.86 5.32 -19.96
N THR A 110 7.34 6.08 -18.99
CA THR A 110 8.39 5.64 -18.06
C THR A 110 7.83 5.46 -16.66
N LEU A 111 8.09 4.28 -16.06
CA LEU A 111 7.91 3.98 -14.64
C LEU A 111 9.21 4.26 -13.90
N LEU A 112 9.21 5.25 -13.00
CA LEU A 112 10.31 5.54 -12.09
C LEU A 112 10.10 4.85 -10.74
N ALA A 113 10.96 3.91 -10.38
CA ALA A 113 11.03 3.37 -9.01
C ALA A 113 11.84 4.33 -8.13
N ALA A 114 11.14 5.11 -7.30
CA ALA A 114 11.74 6.21 -6.52
C ALA A 114 12.44 5.76 -5.24
N THR A 115 12.29 4.50 -4.85
CA THR A 115 12.81 3.95 -3.59
C THR A 115 13.73 2.75 -3.81
N GLY A 116 14.46 2.79 -4.93
CA GLY A 116 15.29 1.69 -5.39
C GLY A 116 14.47 0.59 -6.06
N ARG A 117 15.15 -0.49 -6.40
CA ARG A 117 14.57 -1.63 -7.11
C ARG A 117 13.39 -2.23 -6.32
N PRO A 118 12.23 -2.46 -6.96
CA PRO A 118 11.07 -3.08 -6.33
C PRO A 118 11.35 -4.52 -5.88
N TYR A 119 10.45 -5.07 -5.05
CA TYR A 119 10.55 -6.47 -4.63
C TYR A 119 10.33 -7.45 -5.82
N ASP A 120 10.85 -8.66 -5.68
CA ASP A 120 11.02 -9.66 -6.74
C ASP A 120 9.78 -9.95 -7.58
N THR A 121 8.61 -10.16 -6.96
CA THR A 121 7.38 -10.46 -7.71
C THR A 121 6.88 -9.27 -8.54
N LEU A 122 7.14 -8.03 -8.11
CA LEU A 122 6.82 -6.84 -8.89
C LEU A 122 7.83 -6.64 -10.04
N GLU A 123 9.08 -7.06 -9.87
CA GLU A 123 10.05 -7.09 -10.98
C GLU A 123 9.52 -7.90 -12.16
N GLY A 124 8.86 -9.04 -11.89
CA GLY A 124 8.23 -9.88 -12.92
C GLY A 124 7.06 -9.20 -13.63
N VAL A 125 6.30 -8.34 -12.96
CA VAL A 125 5.23 -7.54 -13.57
C VAL A 125 5.80 -6.44 -14.46
N ILE A 126 6.84 -5.78 -13.98
CA ILE A 126 7.51 -4.69 -14.72
C ILE A 126 8.32 -5.24 -15.90
N GLY A 127 8.98 -6.39 -15.74
CA GLY A 127 9.90 -6.95 -16.73
C GLY A 127 11.32 -6.43 -16.57
N ILE A 128 11.84 -6.40 -15.33
CA ILE A 128 13.19 -5.92 -15.06
C ILE A 128 14.21 -7.04 -15.38
N GLY A 129 15.09 -6.80 -16.35
CA GLY A 129 16.02 -7.81 -16.82
C GLY A 129 15.27 -8.98 -17.49
N ASP A 130 15.54 -10.21 -17.06
CA ASP A 130 14.84 -11.42 -17.55
C ASP A 130 13.61 -11.80 -16.69
N ALA A 131 13.27 -11.03 -15.66
CA ALA A 131 12.13 -11.30 -14.79
C ALA A 131 10.81 -11.18 -15.57
N GLY A 132 10.01 -12.24 -15.59
CA GLY A 132 8.71 -12.29 -16.25
C GLY A 132 8.76 -12.30 -17.79
N LYS A 133 9.91 -12.51 -18.41
CA LYS A 133 10.08 -12.54 -19.87
C LYS A 133 9.13 -13.55 -20.53
N GLY A 134 8.39 -13.11 -21.53
CA GLY A 134 7.38 -13.91 -22.23
C GLY A 134 6.03 -14.02 -21.48
N CYS A 135 5.84 -13.28 -20.38
CA CYS A 135 4.63 -13.36 -19.55
C CYS A 135 3.71 -12.13 -19.69
N GLY A 136 3.99 -11.21 -20.61
CA GLY A 136 3.18 -9.99 -20.79
C GLY A 136 3.52 -8.92 -19.77
N THR A 137 4.80 -8.63 -19.59
CA THR A 137 5.30 -7.60 -18.67
C THR A 137 5.06 -6.20 -19.21
N LEU A 138 5.12 -5.17 -18.34
CA LEU A 138 5.05 -3.77 -18.76
C LEU A 138 6.11 -3.42 -19.82
N ALA A 139 7.34 -3.95 -19.66
CA ALA A 139 8.41 -3.76 -20.64
C ALA A 139 8.07 -4.34 -22.01
N GLU A 140 7.43 -5.51 -22.07
CA GLU A 140 6.97 -6.13 -23.32
C GLU A 140 5.84 -5.34 -24.01
N PHE A 141 5.08 -4.55 -23.21
CA PHE A 141 4.08 -3.59 -23.73
C PHE A 141 4.66 -2.20 -24.01
N GLY A 142 6.00 -2.07 -24.00
CA GLY A 142 6.70 -0.84 -24.40
C GLY A 142 6.80 0.22 -23.31
N VAL A 143 6.58 -0.14 -22.04
CA VAL A 143 6.83 0.75 -20.90
C VAL A 143 8.32 0.71 -20.54
N HIS A 144 8.92 1.87 -20.34
CA HIS A 144 10.30 2.00 -19.90
C HIS A 144 10.39 1.95 -18.37
N TYR A 145 11.45 1.33 -17.86
CA TYR A 145 11.77 1.31 -16.44
C TYR A 145 13.01 2.14 -16.13
N ASP A 146 12.93 2.93 -15.07
CA ASP A 146 14.07 3.64 -14.48
C ASP A 146 13.97 3.59 -12.94
N GLU A 147 15.11 3.77 -12.26
CA GLU A 147 15.13 3.75 -10.80
C GLU A 147 16.03 4.84 -10.21
N ALA A 148 15.64 5.37 -9.05
CA ALA A 148 16.48 6.20 -8.21
C ALA A 148 17.02 5.30 -7.07
N PRO A 149 18.33 4.97 -7.07
CA PRO A 149 18.93 4.20 -5.99
C PRO A 149 18.78 4.91 -4.65
N LEU A 150 18.68 4.14 -3.58
CA LEU A 150 18.73 4.70 -2.23
C LEU A 150 20.17 5.11 -1.88
N LEU A 151 20.31 6.19 -1.14
CA LEU A 151 21.55 6.60 -0.51
C LEU A 151 21.95 5.67 0.63
N GLU A 152 23.15 5.84 1.17
CA GLU A 152 23.61 5.14 2.35
C GLU A 152 22.60 5.27 3.50
N GLY A 153 22.39 4.19 4.26
CA GLY A 153 21.35 4.14 5.29
C GLY A 153 19.93 3.94 4.77
N GLY A 154 19.73 3.74 3.45
CA GLY A 154 18.42 3.47 2.86
C GLY A 154 17.53 4.72 2.71
N VAL A 155 18.14 5.90 2.65
CA VAL A 155 17.44 7.19 2.49
C VAL A 155 17.13 7.43 1.00
N PRO A 156 15.91 7.89 0.62
CA PRO A 156 15.61 8.25 -0.76
C PRO A 156 16.51 9.40 -1.26
N ASP A 157 17.03 9.26 -2.48
CA ASP A 157 17.78 10.32 -3.15
C ASP A 157 16.81 11.28 -3.84
N TYR A 158 16.37 12.30 -3.10
CA TYR A 158 15.37 13.26 -3.58
C TYR A 158 15.83 14.06 -4.79
N GLU A 159 17.14 14.31 -4.95
CA GLU A 159 17.69 15.03 -6.09
C GLU A 159 17.60 14.15 -7.36
N THR A 160 18.01 12.90 -7.26
CA THR A 160 17.90 11.94 -8.36
C THR A 160 16.43 11.67 -8.72
N ILE A 161 15.54 11.56 -7.71
CA ILE A 161 14.10 11.43 -7.94
C ILE A 161 13.57 12.62 -8.75
N ALA A 162 13.84 13.85 -8.32
CA ALA A 162 13.39 15.05 -9.03
C ALA A 162 13.91 15.09 -10.47
N LYS A 163 15.20 14.79 -10.68
CA LYS A 163 15.81 14.78 -12.00
C LYS A 163 15.15 13.77 -12.95
N LYS A 164 14.87 12.55 -12.47
CA LYS A 164 14.27 11.47 -13.29
C LYS A 164 12.76 11.62 -13.45
N ALA A 165 12.08 12.26 -12.50
CA ALA A 165 10.65 12.51 -12.55
C ALA A 165 10.23 13.40 -13.73
N VAL A 166 11.12 14.25 -14.26
CA VAL A 166 10.83 15.16 -15.39
C VAL A 166 10.23 14.42 -16.59
N SER A 167 10.72 13.22 -16.90
CA SER A 167 10.27 12.41 -18.03
C SER A 167 9.41 11.19 -17.64
N ALA A 168 9.22 10.95 -16.35
CA ALA A 168 8.46 9.81 -15.89
C ALA A 168 6.94 10.08 -15.88
N LYS A 169 6.15 9.06 -16.21
CA LYS A 169 4.70 9.09 -16.10
C LYS A 169 4.23 8.68 -14.71
N VAL A 170 4.86 7.68 -14.13
CA VAL A 170 4.55 7.16 -12.80
C VAL A 170 5.80 7.16 -11.93
N CYS A 171 5.67 7.67 -10.71
CA CYS A 171 6.64 7.55 -9.64
C CYS A 171 6.14 6.49 -8.66
N HIS A 172 6.76 5.31 -8.70
CA HIS A 172 6.44 4.19 -7.81
C HIS A 172 7.26 4.30 -6.52
N VAL A 173 6.58 4.20 -5.39
CA VAL A 173 7.18 4.22 -4.04
C VAL A 173 6.84 2.92 -3.33
N GLN A 174 7.83 2.09 -3.04
CA GLN A 174 7.65 0.93 -2.17
C GLN A 174 7.85 1.35 -0.72
N ARG A 175 6.76 1.46 0.05
CA ARG A 175 6.77 1.89 1.46
C ARG A 175 7.49 0.89 2.35
N SER A 176 7.19 -0.39 2.19
CA SER A 176 7.83 -1.45 2.97
C SER A 176 9.31 -1.63 2.60
N ARG A 177 10.08 -2.16 3.55
CA ARG A 177 11.50 -2.45 3.29
C ARG A 177 11.72 -3.65 2.35
N GLY A 178 10.69 -4.45 2.09
CA GLY A 178 10.84 -5.71 1.38
C GLY A 178 11.82 -6.63 2.13
N TYR A 179 12.77 -7.19 1.43
CA TYR A 179 13.84 -8.04 1.99
C TYR A 179 15.11 -7.26 2.39
N SER A 180 15.11 -5.92 2.24
CA SER A 180 16.26 -5.09 2.59
C SER A 180 16.35 -4.83 4.09
N SER A 181 17.52 -4.37 4.56
CA SER A 181 17.74 -4.00 5.96
C SER A 181 17.33 -2.57 6.32
N ARG A 182 16.89 -1.76 5.32
CA ARG A 182 16.44 -0.39 5.57
C ARG A 182 15.18 -0.33 6.44
N ALA A 183 14.90 0.81 7.05
CA ALA A 183 13.62 1.06 7.69
C ALA A 183 12.49 1.14 6.65
N ALA A 184 11.26 0.81 7.04
CA ALA A 184 10.07 1.16 6.26
C ALA A 184 9.89 2.68 6.25
N PHE A 185 9.34 3.22 5.14
CA PHE A 185 9.15 4.67 5.03
C PHE A 185 7.87 5.11 5.76
N ASP A 186 8.02 6.14 6.57
CA ASP A 186 6.91 6.85 7.17
C ASP A 186 6.27 7.86 6.20
N LEU A 187 5.18 8.49 6.63
CA LEU A 187 4.48 9.47 5.81
C LEU A 187 5.30 10.73 5.53
N GLU A 188 6.18 11.12 6.45
CA GLU A 188 7.06 12.27 6.24
C GLU A 188 8.03 11.99 5.08
N THR A 189 8.69 10.84 5.11
CA THR A 189 9.59 10.40 4.05
C THR A 189 8.88 10.29 2.70
N ILE A 190 7.68 9.68 2.68
CA ILE A 190 6.86 9.57 1.46
C ILE A 190 6.47 10.96 0.95
N GLY A 191 6.04 11.87 1.84
CA GLY A 191 5.70 13.25 1.47
C GLY A 191 6.87 14.01 0.84
N ARG A 192 8.10 13.76 1.29
CA ARG A 192 9.31 14.33 0.68
C ARG A 192 9.57 13.76 -0.72
N VAL A 193 9.33 12.46 -0.93
CA VAL A 193 9.41 11.85 -2.27
C VAL A 193 8.36 12.44 -3.21
N VAL A 194 7.10 12.54 -2.75
CA VAL A 194 6.00 13.18 -3.50
C VAL A 194 6.37 14.60 -3.90
N LYS A 195 6.85 15.39 -2.95
CA LYS A 195 7.27 16.77 -3.20
C LYS A 195 8.40 16.85 -4.22
N ALA A 196 9.42 16.01 -4.11
CA ALA A 196 10.53 15.98 -5.05
C ALA A 196 10.05 15.64 -6.48
N ALA A 197 9.23 14.61 -6.64
CA ALA A 197 8.71 14.20 -7.93
C ALA A 197 7.78 15.26 -8.55
N LYS A 198 6.77 15.74 -7.79
CA LYS A 198 5.76 16.69 -8.30
C LYS A 198 6.30 18.10 -8.50
N SER A 199 7.35 18.50 -7.79
CA SER A 199 8.00 19.80 -8.05
C SER A 199 8.72 19.81 -9.40
N ALA A 200 9.19 18.67 -9.88
CA ALA A 200 9.86 18.53 -11.17
C ALA A 200 8.87 18.23 -12.32
N ASN A 201 7.81 17.49 -12.02
CA ASN A 201 6.76 17.13 -12.97
C ASN A 201 5.40 17.12 -12.24
N PRO A 202 4.61 18.20 -12.34
CA PRO A 202 3.31 18.28 -11.67
C PRO A 202 2.28 17.22 -12.12
N ASP A 203 2.45 16.68 -13.33
CA ASP A 203 1.53 15.70 -13.93
C ASP A 203 1.93 14.23 -13.63
N ILE A 204 3.04 14.02 -12.91
CA ILE A 204 3.47 12.68 -12.54
C ILE A 204 2.47 12.03 -11.57
N ILE A 205 2.12 10.78 -11.81
CA ILE A 205 1.28 10.00 -10.93
C ILE A 205 2.16 9.34 -9.87
N VAL A 206 2.01 9.73 -8.60
CA VAL A 206 2.71 9.06 -7.50
C VAL A 206 1.86 7.90 -6.99
N LEU A 207 2.34 6.68 -7.23
CA LEU A 207 1.73 5.42 -6.80
C LEU A 207 2.55 4.81 -5.67
N VAL A 208 1.91 4.58 -4.52
CA VAL A 208 2.56 3.98 -3.34
C VAL A 208 2.10 2.54 -3.15
N ASP A 209 3.05 1.60 -3.18
CA ASP A 209 2.83 0.26 -2.63
C ASP A 209 2.75 0.35 -1.11
N ASN A 210 1.52 0.26 -0.61
CA ASN A 210 1.15 0.40 0.80
C ASN A 210 0.82 -0.95 1.46
N CYS A 211 1.20 -2.07 0.87
CA CYS A 211 0.81 -3.42 1.31
C CYS A 211 1.00 -3.65 2.82
N TYR A 212 2.18 -3.36 3.36
CA TYR A 212 2.47 -3.50 4.79
C TYR A 212 2.30 -2.18 5.57
N GLY A 213 1.98 -1.09 4.88
CA GLY A 213 1.90 0.25 5.49
C GLY A 213 0.52 0.63 5.97
N THR A 214 -0.53 -0.02 5.47
CA THR A 214 -1.93 0.30 5.78
C THR A 214 -2.18 0.23 7.29
N PHE A 215 -2.72 1.30 7.86
CA PHE A 215 -3.04 1.43 9.29
C PHE A 215 -1.85 1.37 10.26
N THR A 216 -0.62 1.44 9.78
CA THR A 216 0.57 1.52 10.64
C THR A 216 0.83 2.94 11.18
N GLN A 217 0.15 3.93 10.62
CA GLN A 217 0.09 5.32 11.09
C GLN A 217 -1.38 5.78 11.13
N THR A 218 -1.65 6.96 11.66
CA THR A 218 -3.02 7.51 11.77
C THR A 218 -3.59 8.02 10.45
N ALA A 219 -2.74 8.19 9.44
CA ALA A 219 -3.11 8.62 8.09
C ALA A 219 -2.43 7.71 7.04
N GLU A 220 -2.84 7.85 5.77
CA GLU A 220 -2.31 7.07 4.64
C GLU A 220 -1.59 7.99 3.65
N PRO A 221 -0.77 7.45 2.71
CA PRO A 221 0.07 8.25 1.82
C PRO A 221 -0.67 9.26 0.94
N VAL A 222 -1.96 9.08 0.69
CA VAL A 222 -2.80 10.09 0.00
C VAL A 222 -2.82 11.43 0.76
N SER A 223 -2.71 11.41 2.09
CA SER A 223 -2.69 12.62 2.93
C SER A 223 -1.44 13.48 2.74
N VAL A 224 -0.38 12.91 2.17
CA VAL A 224 0.88 13.59 1.86
C VAL A 224 1.10 13.76 0.36
N GLY A 225 0.03 13.57 -0.44
CA GLY A 225 -0.03 13.91 -1.85
C GLY A 225 0.23 12.76 -2.83
N ALA A 226 0.25 11.50 -2.38
CA ALA A 226 0.20 10.36 -3.27
C ALA A 226 -1.12 10.36 -4.07
N ASP A 227 -1.06 10.05 -5.36
CA ASP A 227 -2.25 9.99 -6.22
C ASP A 227 -2.96 8.66 -6.12
N LEU A 228 -2.20 7.57 -5.95
CA LEU A 228 -2.72 6.21 -5.77
C LEU A 228 -1.98 5.51 -4.63
N ILE A 229 -2.71 4.76 -3.84
CA ILE A 229 -2.19 3.77 -2.91
C ILE A 229 -2.74 2.39 -3.29
N VAL A 230 -1.90 1.39 -3.23
CA VAL A 230 -2.26 0.01 -3.56
C VAL A 230 -1.84 -0.90 -2.43
N GLY A 231 -2.68 -1.84 -2.07
CA GLY A 231 -2.35 -2.75 -0.99
C GLY A 231 -3.06 -4.09 -1.05
N SER A 232 -2.69 -4.96 -0.12
CA SER A 232 -3.17 -6.33 -0.02
C SER A 232 -4.08 -6.50 1.20
N LEU A 233 -5.22 -7.16 1.01
CA LEU A 233 -6.11 -7.51 2.12
C LEU A 233 -5.61 -8.69 2.96
N ILE A 234 -4.68 -9.50 2.45
CA ILE A 234 -4.02 -10.56 3.26
C ILE A 234 -2.99 -10.00 4.25
N LYS A 235 -2.74 -8.69 4.20
CA LYS A 235 -1.87 -7.94 5.10
C LYS A 235 -2.74 -7.15 6.11
N ASN A 236 -2.26 -6.00 6.57
CA ASN A 236 -2.88 -5.20 7.62
C ASN A 236 -4.33 -4.83 7.31
N ALA A 237 -4.64 -4.45 6.06
CA ALA A 237 -5.96 -3.96 5.67
C ALA A 237 -7.08 -5.00 5.85
N GLY A 238 -6.78 -6.28 5.74
CA GLY A 238 -7.76 -7.36 5.92
C GLY A 238 -7.80 -7.93 7.33
N GLY A 239 -7.08 -7.35 8.29
CA GLY A 239 -7.15 -7.67 9.71
C GLY A 239 -6.79 -9.12 10.07
N GLY A 240 -6.03 -9.82 9.22
CA GLY A 240 -5.71 -11.24 9.40
C GLY A 240 -6.87 -12.19 9.12
N ILE A 241 -8.02 -11.70 8.62
CA ILE A 241 -9.22 -12.49 8.35
C ILE A 241 -9.39 -12.74 6.85
N ALA A 242 -9.07 -11.76 6.01
CA ALA A 242 -9.24 -11.88 4.56
C ALA A 242 -8.24 -12.88 3.96
N PRO A 243 -8.71 -13.98 3.32
CA PRO A 243 -7.83 -15.00 2.74
C PRO A 243 -7.20 -14.56 1.42
N THR A 244 -7.75 -13.54 0.78
CA THR A 244 -7.31 -12.98 -0.51
C THR A 244 -7.79 -11.53 -0.63
N GLY A 245 -7.44 -10.88 -1.71
CA GLY A 245 -7.93 -9.56 -2.02
C GLY A 245 -6.87 -8.48 -1.99
N GLY A 246 -7.25 -7.34 -2.52
CA GLY A 246 -6.45 -6.13 -2.55
C GLY A 246 -7.32 -4.89 -2.66
N TYR A 247 -6.67 -3.75 -2.64
CA TYR A 247 -7.32 -2.47 -2.87
C TYR A 247 -6.45 -1.55 -3.73
N ILE A 248 -7.11 -0.66 -4.44
CA ILE A 248 -6.53 0.50 -5.10
C ILE A 248 -7.37 1.68 -4.64
N ALA A 249 -6.75 2.72 -4.08
CA ALA A 249 -7.46 3.91 -3.61
C ALA A 249 -6.66 5.18 -3.94
N GLY A 250 -7.33 6.30 -4.17
CA GLY A 250 -6.67 7.56 -4.50
C GLY A 250 -7.59 8.53 -5.19
N ARG A 251 -7.06 9.23 -6.20
CA ARG A 251 -7.81 10.19 -7.00
C ARG A 251 -8.88 9.49 -7.83
N ALA A 252 -10.10 10.04 -7.85
CA ALA A 252 -11.23 9.44 -8.56
C ALA A 252 -10.99 9.30 -10.07
N ASP A 253 -10.28 10.25 -10.70
CA ASP A 253 -9.96 10.20 -12.14
C ASP A 253 -8.97 9.09 -12.51
N GLN A 254 -8.27 8.51 -11.53
CA GLN A 254 -7.36 7.38 -11.72
C GLN A 254 -8.02 6.04 -11.39
N ILE A 255 -8.96 6.01 -10.45
CA ILE A 255 -9.65 4.77 -10.05
C ILE A 255 -10.49 4.21 -11.21
N GLY A 256 -11.21 5.03 -11.97
CA GLY A 256 -11.97 4.60 -13.14
C GLY A 256 -11.13 3.90 -14.21
N ARG A 257 -9.83 4.20 -14.30
CA ARG A 257 -8.92 3.56 -15.28
C ARG A 257 -8.56 2.12 -14.90
N ALA A 258 -8.47 1.84 -13.60
CA ALA A 258 -8.19 0.50 -13.11
C ALA A 258 -9.44 -0.42 -13.20
N HIS A 259 -10.62 0.15 -13.39
CA HIS A 259 -11.89 -0.59 -13.42
C HIS A 259 -12.21 -1.16 -14.81
N VAL A 260 -11.63 -0.63 -15.85
CA VAL A 260 -11.82 -1.09 -17.21
C VAL A 260 -10.88 -2.26 -17.52
#